data_bb44329cc39ce1f0d8886ca241b0bb9f
#
_entry.id   bb44329cc39ce1f0d8886ca241b0bb9f
#
_cell.length_a   1.000
_cell.length_b   1.000
_cell.length_c   1.000
_cell.angle_alpha   90.00
_cell.angle_beta   90.00
_cell.angle_gamma   90.00
#
_symmetry.space_group_name_H-M   'P 1'
#
loop_
_entity.id
_entity.type
_entity.pdbx_description
1 polymer ?
#
loop_
_entity_poly.entity_id
_entity_poly.type
_entity_poly.pdbx_seq_one_letter_code
_entity_poly.pdbx_strand_id
1 'polypeptide(L)'
;MPASNTMYNEFARFYVKGDWPRYSAQMAKQLPIVLEHFGLWPRTILDLACGEGTFAVAMARRGLRVTGVDQSPEMLDIARGRAAKEGLEVKLLHQDMRALSVRGRFDLVTCWFDSLNYLLGIDDLVQTFAGVSRVLDKNGVFVFDMNTLRALAVEWVSEPCYVHLDSPDFFLASVPQYDPATKIASLHITGFARENEGWVRVDELHRERGYTLKEIRQCLRRAGLHETACWASLDKMDRPKRNTVRVWFVARK
;
A
#
# COMPACT_ATOMS: atom_id res chain seq x y z
N MET A 1 -18.44 -11.32 20.89
CA MET A 1 -17.13 -10.90 20.40
C MET A 1 -17.31 -10.68 18.89
N PRO A 2 -17.21 -9.48 18.34
CA PRO A 2 -17.15 -9.39 16.89
C PRO A 2 -15.84 -10.06 16.46
N ALA A 3 -15.94 -10.92 15.42
CA ALA A 3 -14.80 -11.57 14.78
C ALA A 3 -13.72 -10.54 14.46
N SER A 4 -12.45 -10.93 14.55
CA SER A 4 -11.31 -10.11 14.10
C SER A 4 -11.59 -9.66 12.66
N ASN A 5 -11.99 -8.41 12.51
CA ASN A 5 -12.28 -7.83 11.20
C ASN A 5 -10.92 -7.64 10.52
N THR A 6 -10.46 -8.65 9.80
CA THR A 6 -9.29 -8.54 8.93
C THR A 6 -9.66 -7.56 7.82
N MET A 7 -8.95 -6.45 7.73
CA MET A 7 -9.15 -5.42 6.70
C MET A 7 -9.04 -6.03 5.30
N TYR A 8 -9.80 -5.50 4.36
CA TYR A 8 -9.87 -5.96 2.97
C TYR A 8 -10.38 -7.39 2.76
N ASN A 9 -11.24 -7.91 3.66
CA ASN A 9 -11.93 -9.17 3.43
C ASN A 9 -13.12 -8.97 2.49
N GLU A 10 -14.23 -8.52 3.05
CA GLU A 10 -15.44 -8.30 2.26
C GLU A 10 -15.32 -7.05 1.38
N PHE A 11 -14.53 -6.06 1.79
CA PHE A 11 -14.24 -4.86 1.01
C PHE A 11 -13.46 -5.15 -0.29
N ALA A 12 -12.70 -6.25 -0.37
CA ALA A 12 -11.91 -6.60 -1.56
C ALA A 12 -12.75 -6.59 -2.87
N ARG A 13 -13.99 -7.05 -2.82
CA ARG A 13 -14.91 -7.05 -3.98
C ARG A 13 -15.32 -5.65 -4.42
N PHE A 14 -15.42 -4.68 -3.50
CA PHE A 14 -15.69 -3.27 -3.81
C PHE A 14 -14.43 -2.59 -4.33
N TYR A 15 -13.27 -2.91 -3.72
CA TYR A 15 -11.98 -2.37 -4.12
C TYR A 15 -11.72 -2.53 -5.62
N VAL A 16 -11.96 -3.72 -6.16
CA VAL A 16 -11.73 -4.00 -7.59
C VAL A 16 -12.76 -3.35 -8.51
N LYS A 17 -13.91 -2.92 -8.00
CA LYS A 17 -14.95 -2.20 -8.75
C LYS A 17 -14.74 -0.68 -8.75
N GLY A 18 -14.06 -0.17 -7.74
CA GLY A 18 -13.72 1.25 -7.62
C GLY A 18 -12.45 1.62 -8.40
N ASP A 19 -12.01 2.85 -8.17
CA ASP A 19 -10.86 3.43 -8.85
C ASP A 19 -9.50 3.11 -8.17
N TRP A 20 -9.50 2.44 -7.03
CA TRP A 20 -8.28 2.17 -6.26
C TRP A 20 -7.19 1.40 -7.02
N PRO A 21 -7.50 0.40 -7.87
CA PRO A 21 -6.48 -0.29 -8.67
C PRO A 21 -5.74 0.63 -9.65
N ARG A 22 -6.32 1.79 -10.02
CA ARG A 22 -5.66 2.79 -10.88
C ARG A 22 -4.40 3.35 -10.25
N TYR A 23 -4.37 3.49 -8.93
CA TYR A 23 -3.17 3.97 -8.24
C TYR A 23 -2.00 2.99 -8.42
N SER A 24 -2.21 1.70 -8.16
CA SER A 24 -1.21 0.65 -8.37
C SER A 24 -0.74 0.58 -9.83
N ALA A 25 -1.64 0.75 -10.79
CA ALA A 25 -1.32 0.84 -12.22
C ALA A 25 -0.48 2.10 -12.54
N GLN A 26 -0.76 3.23 -11.88
CA GLN A 26 0.04 4.46 -12.01
C GLN A 26 1.45 4.26 -11.46
N MET A 27 1.60 3.65 -10.27
CA MET A 27 2.91 3.36 -9.68
C MET A 27 3.73 2.44 -10.59
N ALA A 28 3.09 1.45 -11.22
CA ALA A 28 3.74 0.60 -12.20
C ALA A 28 4.28 1.38 -13.42
N LYS A 29 3.60 2.46 -13.84
CA LYS A 29 4.07 3.33 -14.92
C LYS A 29 5.17 4.29 -14.49
N GLN A 30 5.14 4.75 -13.24
CA GLN A 30 6.08 5.75 -12.71
C GLN A 30 7.37 5.15 -12.14
N LEU A 31 7.33 3.91 -11.66
CA LEU A 31 8.52 3.25 -11.10
C LEU A 31 9.76 3.29 -12.03
N PRO A 32 9.66 3.09 -13.37
CA PRO A 32 10.81 3.21 -14.26
C PRO A 32 11.54 4.54 -14.16
N ILE A 33 10.83 5.64 -13.94
CA ILE A 33 11.44 6.98 -13.77
C ILE A 33 12.39 6.98 -12.56
N VAL A 34 11.93 6.37 -11.45
CA VAL A 34 12.74 6.23 -10.23
C VAL A 34 13.97 5.34 -10.49
N LEU A 35 13.74 4.19 -11.15
CA LEU A 35 14.82 3.24 -11.45
C LEU A 35 15.88 3.86 -12.35
N GLU A 36 15.48 4.57 -13.40
CA GLU A 36 16.37 5.28 -14.32
C GLU A 36 17.18 6.37 -13.61
N HIS A 37 16.50 7.18 -12.76
CA HIS A 37 17.16 8.23 -11.98
C HIS A 37 18.31 7.72 -11.12
N PHE A 38 18.20 6.50 -10.58
CA PHE A 38 19.22 5.86 -9.76
C PHE A 38 20.12 4.86 -10.51
N GLY A 39 19.93 4.68 -11.82
CA GLY A 39 20.66 3.71 -12.62
C GLY A 39 20.41 2.26 -12.17
N LEU A 40 19.17 1.91 -11.83
CA LEU A 40 18.79 0.62 -11.25
C LEU A 40 18.09 -0.27 -12.28
N TRP A 41 18.48 -1.55 -12.32
CA TRP A 41 17.95 -2.56 -13.22
C TRP A 41 17.60 -3.81 -12.44
N PRO A 42 16.52 -3.78 -11.60
CA PRO A 42 16.14 -4.91 -10.77
C PRO A 42 15.70 -6.11 -11.61
N ARG A 43 16.02 -7.32 -11.13
CA ARG A 43 15.54 -8.60 -11.68
C ARG A 43 14.51 -9.24 -10.76
N THR A 44 14.59 -8.91 -9.47
CA THR A 44 13.73 -9.46 -8.43
C THR A 44 13.05 -8.34 -7.67
N ILE A 45 11.76 -8.49 -7.44
CA ILE A 45 10.96 -7.54 -6.67
C ILE A 45 10.13 -8.24 -5.60
N LEU A 46 10.09 -7.63 -4.43
CA LEU A 46 9.14 -7.94 -3.37
C LEU A 46 8.15 -6.78 -3.25
N ASP A 47 6.88 -7.05 -3.49
CA ASP A 47 5.79 -6.09 -3.37
C ASP A 47 5.04 -6.34 -2.06
N LEU A 48 5.20 -5.43 -1.09
CA LEU A 48 4.55 -5.50 0.22
C LEU A 48 3.18 -4.85 0.17
N ALA A 49 2.18 -5.49 0.79
CA ALA A 49 0.78 -5.13 0.68
C ALA A 49 0.37 -5.06 -0.81
N CYS A 50 0.66 -6.16 -1.54
CA CYS A 50 0.47 -6.20 -2.99
C CYS A 50 -1.00 -6.16 -3.42
N GLY A 51 -1.93 -6.31 -2.48
CA GLY A 51 -3.38 -6.24 -2.69
C GLY A 51 -3.84 -7.21 -3.78
N GLU A 52 -4.68 -6.72 -4.67
CA GLU A 52 -5.27 -7.45 -5.80
C GLU A 52 -4.30 -7.67 -6.99
N GLY A 53 -3.02 -7.31 -6.82
CA GLY A 53 -1.92 -7.69 -7.70
C GLY A 53 -1.73 -6.84 -8.95
N THR A 54 -2.42 -5.72 -9.15
CA THR A 54 -2.26 -4.86 -10.35
C THR A 54 -0.81 -4.45 -10.57
N PHE A 55 -0.11 -3.99 -9.53
CA PHE A 55 1.29 -3.61 -9.63
C PHE A 55 2.19 -4.83 -9.85
N ALA A 56 2.01 -5.89 -9.05
CA ALA A 56 2.80 -7.10 -9.12
C ALA A 56 2.75 -7.77 -10.52
N VAL A 57 1.56 -7.89 -11.10
CA VAL A 57 1.34 -8.42 -12.46
C VAL A 57 1.98 -7.52 -13.52
N ALA A 58 1.89 -6.18 -13.36
CA ALA A 58 2.54 -5.25 -14.28
C ALA A 58 4.07 -5.38 -14.26
N MET A 59 4.67 -5.71 -13.11
CA MET A 59 6.11 -5.96 -13.00
C MET A 59 6.49 -7.32 -13.60
N ALA A 60 5.70 -8.37 -13.37
CA ALA A 60 5.91 -9.67 -13.99
C ALA A 60 5.84 -9.61 -15.53
N ARG A 61 4.89 -8.83 -16.08
CA ARG A 61 4.79 -8.57 -17.54
C ARG A 61 6.05 -7.93 -18.11
N ARG A 62 6.81 -7.19 -17.30
CA ARG A 62 8.11 -6.61 -17.68
C ARG A 62 9.29 -7.56 -17.51
N GLY A 63 9.04 -8.82 -17.13
CA GLY A 63 10.06 -9.86 -16.98
C GLY A 63 10.74 -9.90 -15.61
N LEU A 64 10.23 -9.17 -14.60
CA LEU A 64 10.77 -9.28 -13.25
C LEU A 64 10.25 -10.55 -12.57
N ARG A 65 11.08 -11.16 -11.74
CA ARG A 65 10.63 -12.20 -10.79
C ARG A 65 9.96 -11.52 -9.60
N VAL A 66 8.65 -11.67 -9.49
CA VAL A 66 7.82 -10.97 -8.52
C VAL A 66 7.40 -11.90 -7.38
N THR A 67 7.59 -11.41 -6.15
CA THR A 67 6.95 -11.97 -4.97
C THR A 67 6.04 -10.89 -4.38
N GLY A 68 4.76 -11.17 -4.22
CA GLY A 68 3.79 -10.32 -3.53
C GLY A 68 3.49 -10.86 -2.14
N VAL A 69 3.35 -9.97 -1.18
CA VAL A 69 2.94 -10.27 0.19
C VAL A 69 1.72 -9.42 0.54
N ASP A 70 0.67 -10.05 1.05
CA ASP A 70 -0.49 -9.34 1.58
C ASP A 70 -1.05 -10.10 2.79
N GLN A 71 -1.77 -9.40 3.66
CA GLN A 71 -2.44 -10.01 4.82
C GLN A 71 -3.89 -10.41 4.54
N SER A 72 -4.47 -10.00 3.40
CA SER A 72 -5.82 -10.38 2.98
C SER A 72 -5.77 -11.58 2.02
N PRO A 73 -6.30 -12.74 2.42
CA PRO A 73 -6.45 -13.88 1.52
C PRO A 73 -7.29 -13.56 0.30
N GLU A 74 -8.35 -12.76 0.46
CA GLU A 74 -9.28 -12.37 -0.59
C GLU A 74 -8.58 -11.52 -1.67
N MET A 75 -7.74 -10.57 -1.25
CA MET A 75 -6.91 -9.80 -2.18
C MET A 75 -5.93 -10.70 -2.93
N LEU A 76 -5.30 -11.64 -2.23
CA LEU A 76 -4.37 -12.58 -2.85
C LEU A 76 -5.06 -13.53 -3.84
N ASP A 77 -6.31 -13.93 -3.59
CA ASP A 77 -7.09 -14.75 -4.53
C ASP A 77 -7.40 -13.97 -5.81
N ILE A 78 -7.74 -12.70 -5.70
CA ILE A 78 -7.92 -11.81 -6.85
C ILE A 78 -6.60 -11.66 -7.62
N ALA A 79 -5.47 -11.46 -6.91
CA ALA A 79 -4.15 -11.35 -7.51
C ALA A 79 -3.73 -12.62 -8.27
N ARG A 80 -4.01 -13.83 -7.71
CA ARG A 80 -3.78 -15.11 -8.39
C ARG A 80 -4.59 -15.23 -9.67
N GLY A 81 -5.88 -14.89 -9.60
CA GLY A 81 -6.76 -14.89 -10.77
C GLY A 81 -6.30 -13.93 -11.86
N ARG A 82 -5.78 -12.74 -11.46
CA ARG A 82 -5.24 -11.76 -12.40
C ARG A 82 -3.96 -12.26 -13.09
N ALA A 83 -3.02 -12.80 -12.34
CA ALA A 83 -1.79 -13.37 -12.88
C ALA A 83 -2.07 -14.53 -13.84
N ALA A 84 -2.96 -15.46 -13.43
CA ALA A 84 -3.35 -16.61 -14.21
C ALA A 84 -4.00 -16.25 -15.56
N LYS A 85 -4.86 -15.22 -15.58
CA LYS A 85 -5.50 -14.72 -16.82
C LYS A 85 -4.49 -14.25 -17.87
N GLU A 86 -3.31 -13.83 -17.43
CA GLU A 86 -2.24 -13.35 -18.30
C GLU A 86 -1.14 -14.39 -18.53
N GLY A 87 -1.26 -15.60 -17.94
CA GLY A 87 -0.23 -16.64 -18.01
C GLY A 87 1.08 -16.24 -17.35
N LEU A 88 1.04 -15.36 -16.34
CA LEU A 88 2.21 -14.84 -15.65
C LEU A 88 2.43 -15.55 -14.31
N GLU A 89 3.70 -15.82 -13.99
CA GLU A 89 4.09 -16.36 -12.70
C GLU A 89 4.37 -15.23 -11.70
N VAL A 90 3.56 -15.16 -10.65
CA VAL A 90 3.75 -14.26 -9.51
C VAL A 90 3.66 -15.11 -8.24
N LYS A 91 4.71 -15.10 -7.43
CA LYS A 91 4.69 -15.77 -6.13
C LYS A 91 3.92 -14.94 -5.14
N LEU A 92 2.80 -15.43 -4.62
CA LEU A 92 1.93 -14.72 -3.68
C LEU A 92 1.93 -15.42 -2.31
N LEU A 93 2.19 -14.65 -1.25
CA LEU A 93 2.34 -15.14 0.11
C LEU A 93 1.41 -14.38 1.05
N HIS A 94 0.63 -15.14 1.82
CA HIS A 94 -0.20 -14.59 2.88
C HIS A 94 0.67 -14.35 4.12
N GLN A 95 1.06 -13.11 4.38
CA GLN A 95 1.89 -12.72 5.54
C GLN A 95 1.57 -11.29 5.97
N ASP A 96 1.77 -11.03 7.25
CA ASP A 96 1.82 -9.68 7.81
C ASP A 96 3.20 -9.05 7.51
N MET A 97 3.22 -7.83 6.99
CA MET A 97 4.46 -7.12 6.67
C MET A 97 5.35 -6.86 7.90
N ARG A 98 4.78 -6.87 9.12
CA ARG A 98 5.53 -6.76 10.37
C ARG A 98 6.34 -8.02 10.70
N ALA A 99 5.90 -9.17 10.20
CA ALA A 99 6.48 -10.48 10.46
C ALA A 99 6.95 -11.18 9.18
N LEU A 100 7.67 -10.45 8.31
CA LEU A 100 8.14 -11.01 7.05
C LEU A 100 9.02 -12.24 7.27
N SER A 101 8.62 -13.35 6.64
CA SER A 101 9.36 -14.61 6.61
C SER A 101 9.75 -15.04 5.19
N VAL A 102 9.77 -14.10 4.27
CA VAL A 102 10.13 -14.33 2.86
C VAL A 102 11.62 -14.72 2.78
N ARG A 103 11.90 -15.83 2.07
CA ARG A 103 13.28 -16.28 1.82
C ARG A 103 13.84 -15.66 0.55
N GLY A 104 15.12 -15.37 0.56
CA GLY A 104 15.85 -14.79 -0.58
C GLY A 104 16.23 -13.34 -0.37
N ARG A 105 16.81 -12.76 -1.43
CA ARG A 105 17.18 -11.36 -1.51
C ARG A 105 16.51 -10.74 -2.72
N PHE A 106 16.17 -9.45 -2.60
CA PHE A 106 15.48 -8.70 -3.64
C PHE A 106 16.27 -7.46 -4.02
N ASP A 107 16.35 -7.21 -5.33
CA ASP A 107 16.96 -5.99 -5.87
C ASP A 107 16.07 -4.78 -5.57
N LEU A 108 14.76 -5.01 -5.50
CA LEU A 108 13.77 -3.98 -5.25
C LEU A 108 12.71 -4.49 -4.26
N VAL A 109 12.39 -3.67 -3.28
CA VAL A 109 11.21 -3.84 -2.43
C VAL A 109 10.30 -2.65 -2.66
N THR A 110 9.00 -2.86 -2.78
CA THR A 110 8.00 -1.80 -2.93
C THR A 110 6.91 -1.93 -1.87
N CYS A 111 6.31 -0.81 -1.50
CA CYS A 111 5.08 -0.76 -0.71
C CYS A 111 4.29 0.47 -1.14
N TRP A 112 3.12 0.25 -1.73
CA TRP A 112 2.37 1.30 -2.38
C TRP A 112 1.06 1.61 -1.68
N PHE A 113 0.51 2.78 -2.03
CA PHE A 113 -0.82 3.22 -1.66
C PHE A 113 -1.01 3.26 -0.15
N ASP A 114 -0.13 4.07 0.52
CA ASP A 114 -0.23 4.35 1.97
C ASP A 114 -0.32 3.11 2.88
N SER A 115 -0.06 1.92 2.36
CA SER A 115 -0.16 0.67 3.14
C SER A 115 0.66 0.70 4.44
N LEU A 116 1.76 1.45 4.48
CA LEU A 116 2.55 1.65 5.70
C LEU A 116 1.85 2.53 6.74
N ASN A 117 0.88 3.35 6.36
CA ASN A 117 0.10 4.15 7.30
C ASN A 117 -0.85 3.30 8.15
N TYR A 118 -1.21 2.10 7.70
CA TYR A 118 -1.99 1.12 8.48
C TYR A 118 -1.24 0.56 9.69
N LEU A 119 0.08 0.74 9.74
CA LEU A 119 0.90 0.45 10.92
C LEU A 119 0.71 1.57 11.94
N LEU A 120 -0.12 1.35 12.95
CA LEU A 120 -0.53 2.39 13.89
C LEU A 120 0.53 2.68 14.97
N GLY A 121 1.55 1.80 15.11
CA GLY A 121 2.65 1.94 16.06
C GLY A 121 3.99 2.26 15.39
N ILE A 122 4.82 3.09 16.06
CA ILE A 122 6.21 3.34 15.62
C ILE A 122 7.00 2.04 15.55
N ASP A 123 6.81 1.14 16.50
CA ASP A 123 7.56 -0.11 16.54
C ASP A 123 7.12 -1.09 15.44
N ASP A 124 5.84 -1.08 15.06
CA ASP A 124 5.35 -1.83 13.89
C ASP A 124 6.05 -1.37 12.60
N LEU A 125 6.18 -0.04 12.43
CA LEU A 125 6.88 0.53 11.27
C LEU A 125 8.37 0.14 11.27
N VAL A 126 9.02 0.17 12.44
CA VAL A 126 10.43 -0.27 12.59
C VAL A 126 10.58 -1.75 12.30
N GLN A 127 9.68 -2.60 12.80
CA GLN A 127 9.70 -4.05 12.54
C GLN A 127 9.55 -4.35 11.04
N THR A 128 8.63 -3.66 10.37
CA THR A 128 8.42 -3.78 8.93
C THR A 128 9.69 -3.36 8.16
N PHE A 129 10.26 -2.20 8.48
CA PHE A 129 11.51 -1.74 7.84
C PHE A 129 12.69 -2.68 8.14
N ALA A 130 12.80 -3.25 9.34
CA ALA A 130 13.81 -4.26 9.66
C ALA A 130 13.59 -5.55 8.84
N GLY A 131 12.34 -5.95 8.63
CA GLY A 131 11.97 -7.03 7.72
C GLY A 131 12.46 -6.76 6.29
N VAL A 132 12.18 -5.57 5.76
CA VAL A 132 12.66 -5.11 4.45
C VAL A 132 14.19 -5.13 4.39
N SER A 133 14.87 -4.56 5.40
CA SER A 133 16.33 -4.55 5.46
C SER A 133 16.91 -5.97 5.40
N ARG A 134 16.29 -6.96 6.06
CA ARG A 134 16.75 -8.36 5.99
C ARG A 134 16.70 -8.95 4.60
N VAL A 135 15.63 -8.68 3.85
CA VAL A 135 15.40 -9.27 2.51
C VAL A 135 15.93 -8.44 1.35
N LEU A 136 16.27 -7.19 1.58
CA LEU A 136 16.88 -6.31 0.58
C LEU A 136 18.31 -6.77 0.25
N ASP A 137 18.66 -6.81 -1.03
CA ASP A 137 20.03 -7.10 -1.45
C ASP A 137 20.98 -5.95 -1.05
N LYS A 138 22.30 -6.20 -1.09
CA LYS A 138 23.33 -5.22 -0.71
C LYS A 138 23.20 -3.90 -1.47
N ASN A 139 22.87 -3.97 -2.76
CA ASN A 139 22.67 -2.80 -3.64
C ASN A 139 21.20 -2.54 -3.92
N GLY A 140 20.30 -3.25 -3.22
CA GLY A 140 18.86 -3.15 -3.41
C GLY A 140 18.31 -1.83 -2.90
N VAL A 141 17.11 -1.51 -3.37
CA VAL A 141 16.37 -0.31 -2.96
C VAL A 141 14.99 -0.66 -2.44
N PHE A 142 14.54 0.12 -1.48
CA PHE A 142 13.17 0.11 -1.00
C PHE A 142 12.49 1.40 -1.45
N VAL A 143 11.39 1.27 -2.21
CA VAL A 143 10.59 2.40 -2.69
C VAL A 143 9.19 2.27 -2.12
N PHE A 144 8.70 3.31 -1.47
CA PHE A 144 7.37 3.31 -0.87
C PHE A 144 6.75 4.69 -0.83
N ASP A 145 5.45 4.76 -0.67
CA ASP A 145 4.75 6.00 -0.42
C ASP A 145 4.00 5.99 0.91
N MET A 146 3.70 7.16 1.41
CA MET A 146 2.88 7.36 2.62
C MET A 146 2.03 8.63 2.51
N ASN A 147 0.84 8.57 3.06
CA ASN A 147 0.05 9.75 3.39
C ASN A 147 0.77 10.57 4.45
N THR A 148 0.79 11.88 4.27
CA THR A 148 1.30 12.80 5.30
C THR A 148 0.28 13.05 6.40
N LEU A 149 0.73 13.65 7.51
CA LEU A 149 -0.19 14.16 8.54
C LEU A 149 -1.25 15.11 7.96
N ARG A 150 -0.86 15.94 6.97
CA ARG A 150 -1.80 16.86 6.32
C ARG A 150 -2.89 16.10 5.57
N ALA A 151 -2.53 15.06 4.82
CA ALA A 151 -3.51 14.25 4.09
C ALA A 151 -4.58 13.71 5.03
N LEU A 152 -4.16 13.11 6.15
CA LEU A 152 -5.07 12.46 7.08
C LEU A 152 -5.86 13.45 7.95
N ALA A 153 -5.20 14.56 8.38
CA ALA A 153 -5.81 15.52 9.29
C ALA A 153 -6.68 16.59 8.59
N VAL A 154 -6.51 16.77 7.28
CA VAL A 154 -7.19 17.86 6.54
C VAL A 154 -7.95 17.32 5.34
N GLU A 155 -7.24 16.63 4.41
CA GLU A 155 -7.85 16.25 3.14
C GLU A 155 -8.87 15.10 3.33
N TRP A 156 -8.54 14.10 4.15
CA TRP A 156 -9.45 12.98 4.41
C TRP A 156 -10.73 13.38 5.12
N VAL A 157 -10.70 14.42 5.96
CA VAL A 157 -11.84 14.88 6.73
C VAL A 157 -12.45 16.17 6.16
N SER A 158 -12.13 16.53 4.91
CA SER A 158 -12.66 17.73 4.26
C SER A 158 -14.16 17.64 3.96
N GLU A 159 -14.67 16.42 3.83
CA GLU A 159 -16.10 16.15 3.64
C GLU A 159 -16.64 15.27 4.77
N PRO A 160 -17.89 15.43 5.16
CA PRO A 160 -18.50 14.62 6.22
C PRO A 160 -18.76 13.17 5.78
N CYS A 161 -18.85 12.92 4.48
CA CYS A 161 -19.05 11.61 3.89
C CYS A 161 -18.57 11.61 2.45
N TYR A 162 -17.92 10.52 2.03
CA TYR A 162 -17.53 10.29 0.64
C TYR A 162 -18.33 9.14 0.05
N VAL A 163 -18.95 9.35 -1.10
CA VAL A 163 -19.53 8.29 -1.92
C VAL A 163 -18.47 7.85 -2.93
N HIS A 164 -18.01 6.62 -2.83
CA HIS A 164 -16.95 6.06 -3.68
C HIS A 164 -17.49 5.28 -4.87
N LEU A 165 -18.62 4.60 -4.69
CA LEU A 165 -19.33 3.85 -5.72
C LEU A 165 -20.82 4.12 -5.60
N ASP A 166 -21.44 4.40 -6.73
CA ASP A 166 -22.90 4.49 -6.86
C ASP A 166 -23.28 3.91 -8.23
N SER A 167 -23.82 2.70 -8.21
CA SER A 167 -24.21 1.97 -9.41
C SER A 167 -25.41 1.06 -9.10
N PRO A 168 -26.09 0.49 -10.13
CA PRO A 168 -27.23 -0.41 -9.91
C PRO A 168 -26.94 -1.63 -9.02
N ASP A 169 -25.67 -2.06 -8.95
CA ASP A 169 -25.30 -3.30 -8.25
C ASP A 169 -24.36 -3.06 -7.05
N PHE A 170 -23.81 -1.86 -6.91
CA PHE A 170 -22.87 -1.54 -5.84
C PHE A 170 -23.08 -0.11 -5.35
N PHE A 171 -23.12 0.05 -4.04
CA PHE A 171 -22.99 1.33 -3.37
C PHE A 171 -21.88 1.25 -2.34
N LEU A 172 -21.06 2.27 -2.23
CA LEU A 172 -20.01 2.36 -1.22
C LEU A 172 -19.83 3.80 -0.77
N ALA A 173 -19.90 4.01 0.53
CA ALA A 173 -19.63 5.29 1.15
C ALA A 173 -18.72 5.13 2.37
N SER A 174 -18.02 6.20 2.73
CA SER A 174 -17.23 6.24 3.96
C SER A 174 -17.45 7.54 4.73
N VAL A 175 -17.39 7.42 6.06
CA VAL A 175 -17.41 8.54 6.99
C VAL A 175 -16.03 8.68 7.62
N PRO A 176 -15.28 9.75 7.34
CA PRO A 176 -13.96 9.95 7.87
C PRO A 176 -14.00 10.57 9.28
N GLN A 177 -12.99 10.25 10.07
CA GLN A 177 -12.73 10.87 11.36
C GLN A 177 -11.22 11.02 11.57
N TYR A 178 -10.78 12.01 12.34
CA TYR A 178 -9.37 12.18 12.69
C TYR A 178 -9.23 12.50 14.18
N ASP A 179 -8.33 11.77 14.84
CA ASP A 179 -7.95 12.03 16.22
C ASP A 179 -6.55 12.69 16.26
N PRO A 180 -6.45 13.98 16.62
CA PRO A 180 -5.17 14.68 16.68
C PRO A 180 -4.25 14.21 17.80
N ALA A 181 -4.77 13.58 18.87
CA ALA A 181 -3.96 13.08 19.97
C ALA A 181 -3.15 11.85 19.58
N THR A 182 -3.75 10.94 18.82
CA THR A 182 -3.12 9.72 18.32
C THR A 182 -2.55 9.88 16.91
N LYS A 183 -2.94 10.93 16.19
CA LYS A 183 -2.66 11.16 14.76
C LYS A 183 -3.26 10.09 13.86
N ILE A 184 -4.36 9.47 14.26
CA ILE A 184 -5.04 8.41 13.53
C ILE A 184 -6.25 8.98 12.80
N ALA A 185 -6.32 8.73 11.49
CA ALA A 185 -7.53 8.88 10.70
C ALA A 185 -8.25 7.53 10.62
N SER A 186 -9.58 7.58 10.66
CA SER A 186 -10.44 6.41 10.53
C SER A 186 -11.45 6.65 9.41
N LEU A 187 -11.68 5.62 8.60
CA LEU A 187 -12.75 5.58 7.61
C LEU A 187 -13.72 4.47 8.00
N HIS A 188 -14.93 4.84 8.42
CA HIS A 188 -16.04 3.90 8.55
C HIS A 188 -16.64 3.69 7.17
N ILE A 189 -16.34 2.57 6.56
CA ILE A 189 -16.79 2.21 5.21
C ILE A 189 -18.06 1.37 5.35
N THR A 190 -19.12 1.78 4.65
CA THR A 190 -20.35 1.00 4.50
C THR A 190 -20.58 0.77 3.02
N GLY A 191 -20.70 -0.50 2.65
CA GLY A 191 -20.97 -0.93 1.28
C GLY A 191 -22.23 -1.78 1.19
N PHE A 192 -22.86 -1.74 0.03
CA PHE A 192 -23.95 -2.62 -0.36
C PHE A 192 -23.63 -3.23 -1.72
N ALA A 193 -23.66 -4.54 -1.83
CA ALA A 193 -23.53 -5.26 -3.09
C ALA A 193 -24.83 -6.01 -3.38
N ARG A 194 -25.29 -5.96 -4.64
CA ARG A 194 -26.43 -6.74 -5.08
C ARG A 194 -26.04 -8.20 -5.29
N GLU A 195 -26.71 -9.11 -4.62
CA GLU A 195 -26.52 -10.54 -4.74
C GLU A 195 -27.89 -11.23 -4.89
N ASN A 196 -28.07 -11.97 -5.97
CA ASN A 196 -29.34 -12.58 -6.33
C ASN A 196 -30.50 -11.55 -6.32
N GLU A 197 -31.50 -11.73 -5.45
CA GLU A 197 -32.67 -10.86 -5.34
C GLU A 197 -32.54 -9.81 -4.20
N GLY A 198 -31.38 -9.74 -3.52
CA GLY A 198 -31.19 -8.89 -2.35
C GLY A 198 -29.92 -8.04 -2.38
N TRP A 199 -29.74 -7.28 -1.29
CA TRP A 199 -28.56 -6.49 -1.04
C TRP A 199 -27.83 -7.06 0.17
N VAL A 200 -26.51 -7.23 0.03
CA VAL A 200 -25.62 -7.62 1.13
C VAL A 200 -24.87 -6.38 1.59
N ARG A 201 -24.99 -6.10 2.89
CA ARG A 201 -24.27 -5.00 3.55
C ARG A 201 -22.89 -5.46 4.01
N VAL A 202 -21.91 -4.59 3.84
CA VAL A 202 -20.53 -4.74 4.31
C VAL A 202 -20.14 -3.50 5.09
N ASP A 203 -19.54 -3.70 6.26
CA ASP A 203 -19.01 -2.62 7.08
C ASP A 203 -17.55 -2.94 7.42
N GLU A 204 -16.63 -2.04 7.11
CA GLU A 204 -15.23 -2.13 7.51
C GLU A 204 -14.76 -0.83 8.15
N LEU A 205 -13.81 -0.93 9.07
CA LEU A 205 -13.13 0.20 9.70
C LEU A 205 -11.67 0.20 9.27
N HIS A 206 -11.30 1.17 8.44
CA HIS A 206 -9.93 1.43 8.06
C HIS A 206 -9.31 2.50 8.94
N ARG A 207 -8.09 2.28 9.41
CA ARG A 207 -7.36 3.22 10.25
C ARG A 207 -5.94 3.42 9.74
N GLU A 208 -5.57 4.67 9.61
CA GLU A 208 -4.21 5.06 9.21
C GLU A 208 -3.64 6.05 10.21
N ARG A 209 -2.36 5.88 10.52
CA ARG A 209 -1.60 6.83 11.32
C ARG A 209 -0.79 7.76 10.44
N GLY A 210 -0.88 9.07 10.72
CA GLY A 210 0.00 10.06 10.14
C GLY A 210 1.37 10.07 10.83
N TYR A 211 2.42 9.98 10.02
CA TYR A 211 3.81 10.07 10.46
C TYR A 211 4.44 11.36 9.97
N THR A 212 5.27 11.97 10.81
CA THR A 212 6.15 13.05 10.36
C THR A 212 7.32 12.48 9.56
N LEU A 213 7.88 13.25 8.63
CA LEU A 213 9.10 12.84 7.89
C LEU A 213 10.26 12.52 8.84
N LYS A 214 10.32 13.18 10.01
CA LYS A 214 11.32 12.89 11.04
C LYS A 214 11.12 11.51 11.65
N GLU A 215 9.90 11.14 12.00
CA GLU A 215 9.56 9.81 12.53
C GLU A 215 9.92 8.72 11.50
N ILE A 216 9.52 8.88 10.23
CA ILE A 216 9.84 7.91 9.15
C ILE A 216 11.34 7.72 9.02
N ARG A 217 12.12 8.82 8.96
CA ARG A 217 13.60 8.78 8.89
C ARG A 217 14.24 8.10 10.10
N GLN A 218 13.68 8.31 11.30
CA GLN A 218 14.14 7.62 12.50
C GLN A 218 13.86 6.12 12.44
N CYS A 219 12.67 5.72 11.98
CA CYS A 219 12.32 4.31 11.81
C CYS A 219 13.22 3.61 10.78
N LEU A 220 13.50 4.26 9.64
CA LEU A 220 14.45 3.75 8.65
C LEU A 220 15.82 3.50 9.27
N ARG A 221 16.39 4.50 9.98
CA ARG A 221 17.71 4.36 10.64
C ARG A 221 17.72 3.26 11.68
N ARG A 222 16.69 3.13 12.54
CA ARG A 222 16.57 2.03 13.53
C ARG A 222 16.56 0.66 12.87
N ALA A 223 16.08 0.57 11.64
CA ALA A 223 16.02 -0.65 10.82
C ALA A 223 17.28 -0.91 9.97
N GLY A 224 18.29 -0.04 10.06
CA GLY A 224 19.51 -0.13 9.24
C GLY A 224 19.29 0.28 7.79
N LEU A 225 18.31 1.13 7.52
CA LEU A 225 18.03 1.73 6.21
C LEU A 225 18.30 3.23 6.25
N HIS A 226 18.74 3.79 5.11
CA HIS A 226 19.01 5.21 4.94
C HIS A 226 18.15 5.78 3.81
N GLU A 227 17.50 6.92 4.06
CA GLU A 227 16.82 7.67 3.01
C GLU A 227 17.83 8.13 1.97
N THR A 228 17.57 7.78 0.71
CA THR A 228 18.32 8.28 -0.45
C THR A 228 17.57 9.44 -1.10
N ALA A 229 16.25 9.38 -1.12
CA ALA A 229 15.38 10.45 -1.60
C ALA A 229 14.03 10.45 -0.89
N CYS A 230 13.40 11.64 -0.86
CA CYS A 230 12.03 11.85 -0.44
C CYS A 230 11.40 12.94 -1.32
N TRP A 231 10.32 12.61 -2.01
CA TRP A 231 9.68 13.49 -2.99
C TRP A 231 8.19 13.69 -2.71
N ALA A 232 7.65 14.81 -3.19
CA ALA A 232 6.22 15.11 -3.21
C ALA A 232 5.55 14.63 -4.51
N SER A 233 6.34 14.18 -5.50
CA SER A 233 5.87 13.65 -6.78
C SER A 233 7.00 12.84 -7.41
N LEU A 234 6.68 11.71 -8.06
CA LEU A 234 7.67 10.86 -8.70
C LEU A 234 8.12 11.39 -10.07
N ASP A 235 7.26 12.10 -10.76
CA ASP A 235 7.54 12.66 -12.10
C ASP A 235 8.41 13.92 -12.02
N LYS A 236 8.15 14.80 -11.04
CA LYS A 236 8.89 16.06 -10.84
C LYS A 236 10.04 15.93 -9.86
N MET A 237 10.03 14.89 -9.02
CA MET A 237 11.00 14.69 -7.93
C MET A 237 11.15 15.91 -7.00
N ASP A 238 10.05 16.63 -6.82
CA ASP A 238 10.00 17.82 -5.97
C ASP A 238 10.16 17.47 -4.50
N ARG A 239 10.85 18.33 -3.74
CA ARG A 239 10.94 18.19 -2.29
C ARG A 239 9.58 18.42 -1.63
N PRO A 240 9.21 17.62 -0.61
CA PRO A 240 7.98 17.83 0.13
C PRO A 240 7.90 19.23 0.75
N LYS A 241 6.74 19.86 0.64
CA LYS A 241 6.39 21.15 1.23
C LYS A 241 5.34 20.96 2.34
N ARG A 242 5.01 22.05 3.06
CA ARG A 242 4.02 22.03 4.15
C ARG A 242 2.64 21.53 3.72
N ASN A 243 2.27 21.75 2.47
CA ASN A 243 0.99 21.33 1.89
C ASN A 243 1.03 20.01 1.12
N THR A 244 2.15 19.30 1.14
CA THR A 244 2.27 17.98 0.50
C THR A 244 1.37 16.97 1.21
N VAL A 245 0.55 16.26 0.45
CA VAL A 245 -0.41 15.29 0.97
C VAL A 245 0.10 13.85 0.92
N ARG A 246 1.02 13.53 0.00
CA ARG A 246 1.65 12.23 -0.14
C ARG A 246 3.14 12.39 -0.40
N VAL A 247 3.93 11.48 0.14
CA VAL A 247 5.38 11.46 -0.04
C VAL A 247 5.85 10.11 -0.51
N TRP A 248 6.86 10.12 -1.37
CA TRP A 248 7.52 8.92 -1.88
C TRP A 248 8.95 8.88 -1.36
N PHE A 249 9.33 7.75 -0.82
CA PHE A 249 10.67 7.52 -0.29
C PHE A 249 11.43 6.51 -1.13
N VAL A 250 12.72 6.73 -1.27
CA VAL A 250 13.70 5.75 -1.73
C VAL A 250 14.70 5.55 -0.61
N ALA A 251 14.87 4.31 -0.17
CA ALA A 251 15.81 3.96 0.91
C ALA A 251 16.71 2.81 0.50
N ARG A 252 17.91 2.76 1.09
CA ARG A 252 18.92 1.71 0.91
C ARG A 252 19.47 1.28 2.27
N LYS A 253 20.19 0.13 2.26
CA LYS A 253 21.04 -0.26 3.38
C LYS A 253 22.19 0.68 3.59
#